data_f0e968938b6e2d76ce26f5fc55f7286a
#
_entry.id   f0e968938b6e2d76ce26f5fc55f7286a
#
_cell.length_a   1.000
_cell.length_b   1.000
_cell.length_c   1.000
_cell.angle_alpha   90.00
_cell.angle_beta   90.00
_cell.angle_gamma   90.00
#
_symmetry.space_group_name_H-M   'P 1'
#
loop_
_entity.id
_entity.type
_entity.pdbx_description
1 polymer ?
#
loop_
_entity_poly.entity_id
_entity_poly.type
_entity_poly.pdbx_seq_one_letter_code
_entity_poly.pdbx_strand_id
1 'polypeptide(L)'
;PVKVELFDVKHANVNFGSLMANQSTTRYVKLVNRSKIPTLVSLAPSLLVLQRYGISAIPAGDLYLKPREAGTLTLNFHPTARLRQFFEEIPLSVSGETRSLFNISGACLGTELKLASESLPFGAVSLGSKVTKRLQLENTGDVITKFSWDSNALGPNFTISPAEGFLAPHQEVMLDVCFHPESLNSDVRVERVSLFVEGAETQYLTVTGMCVQQEAEAAVVTFSTNVRCSETKNVSVKNTTNTNWVLKPVVS
;
A
#
# COMPACT_ATOMS: atom_id res chain seq x y z
N PRO A 1 -23.41 27.64 7.72
CA PRO A 1 -24.46 26.62 7.78
C PRO A 1 -25.04 26.35 6.40
N VAL A 2 -25.13 25.09 6.02
CA VAL A 2 -25.82 24.66 4.81
C VAL A 2 -27.31 24.57 5.13
N LYS A 3 -28.15 25.11 4.24
CA LYS A 3 -29.61 25.08 4.41
C LYS A 3 -30.21 23.97 3.56
N VAL A 4 -30.99 23.11 4.18
CA VAL A 4 -31.69 22.00 3.54
C VAL A 4 -33.18 22.15 3.77
N GLU A 5 -33.98 22.09 2.71
CA GLU A 5 -35.42 22.11 2.80
C GLU A 5 -35.94 20.68 2.72
N LEU A 6 -36.74 20.23 3.71
CA LEU A 6 -37.08 18.81 3.90
C LEU A 6 -37.86 18.18 2.73
N PHE A 7 -38.44 18.98 1.87
CA PHE A 7 -39.24 18.53 0.72
C PHE A 7 -38.74 19.12 -0.62
N ASP A 8 -37.49 19.66 -0.62
CA ASP A 8 -36.85 20.19 -1.82
C ASP A 8 -36.05 19.09 -2.53
N VAL A 9 -36.01 19.12 -3.86
CA VAL A 9 -35.25 18.18 -4.70
C VAL A 9 -33.79 18.59 -4.85
N LYS A 10 -33.41 19.77 -4.35
CA LYS A 10 -32.03 20.26 -4.44
C LYS A 10 -31.14 19.67 -3.36
N HIS A 11 -30.17 18.86 -3.79
CA HIS A 11 -29.14 18.32 -2.91
C HIS A 11 -28.16 19.42 -2.48
N ALA A 12 -28.01 19.60 -1.17
CA ALA A 12 -26.99 20.45 -0.61
C ALA A 12 -25.72 19.64 -0.32
N ASN A 13 -24.53 20.23 -0.50
CA ASN A 13 -23.27 19.58 -0.19
C ASN A 13 -22.67 20.13 1.10
N VAL A 14 -22.33 19.23 2.03
CA VAL A 14 -21.64 19.53 3.29
C VAL A 14 -20.19 19.10 3.11
N ASN A 15 -19.32 20.06 2.79
CA ASN A 15 -17.91 19.80 2.57
C ASN A 15 -17.11 20.02 3.86
N PHE A 16 -16.42 18.98 4.34
CA PHE A 16 -15.52 19.04 5.49
C PHE A 16 -14.12 19.52 5.12
N GLY A 17 -13.75 19.47 3.83
CA GLY A 17 -12.41 19.74 3.36
C GLY A 17 -11.46 18.56 3.58
N SER A 18 -10.15 18.84 3.56
CA SER A 18 -9.11 17.87 3.85
C SER A 18 -8.51 18.15 5.21
N LEU A 19 -8.47 17.14 6.08
CA LEU A 19 -7.90 17.20 7.43
C LEU A 19 -6.72 16.23 7.53
N MET A 20 -5.84 16.49 8.49
CA MET A 20 -4.89 15.48 8.96
C MET A 20 -5.59 14.55 9.97
N ALA A 21 -5.07 13.34 10.14
CA ALA A 21 -5.57 12.40 11.14
C ALA A 21 -5.59 13.05 12.54
N ASN A 22 -6.62 12.74 13.33
CA ASN A 22 -6.87 13.26 14.67
C ASN A 22 -7.19 14.77 14.74
N GLN A 23 -7.33 15.46 13.61
CA GLN A 23 -7.94 16.79 13.58
C GLN A 23 -9.46 16.66 13.50
N SER A 24 -10.16 17.73 13.86
CA SER A 24 -11.62 17.76 13.77
C SER A 24 -12.14 19.05 13.13
N THR A 25 -13.27 18.93 12.46
CA THR A 25 -14.00 20.08 11.93
C THR A 25 -15.50 19.86 12.06
N THR A 26 -16.22 20.94 12.32
CA THR A 26 -17.67 20.91 12.51
C THR A 26 -18.38 21.64 11.39
N ARG A 27 -19.48 21.06 10.93
CA ARG A 27 -20.40 21.67 9.96
C ARG A 27 -21.81 21.64 10.49
N TYR A 28 -22.57 22.64 10.12
CA TYR A 28 -23.95 22.82 10.56
C TYR A 28 -24.89 22.70 9.35
N VAL A 29 -25.87 21.81 9.45
CA VAL A 29 -26.93 21.64 8.48
C VAL A 29 -28.22 22.17 9.09
N LYS A 30 -28.79 23.20 8.49
CA LYS A 30 -30.06 23.78 8.92
C LYS A 30 -31.20 23.10 8.16
N LEU A 31 -31.95 22.24 8.84
CA LEU A 31 -33.13 21.56 8.31
C LEU A 31 -34.34 22.48 8.48
N VAL A 32 -35.10 22.72 7.41
CA VAL A 32 -36.26 23.63 7.45
C VAL A 32 -37.51 22.88 7.07
N ASN A 33 -38.48 22.79 7.97
CA ASN A 33 -39.79 22.27 7.69
C ASN A 33 -40.66 23.36 7.05
N ARG A 34 -40.86 23.33 5.73
CA ARG A 34 -41.74 24.27 5.02
C ARG A 34 -43.18 23.80 4.90
N SER A 35 -43.49 22.62 5.42
CA SER A 35 -44.84 22.08 5.40
C SER A 35 -45.74 22.78 6.42
N LYS A 36 -47.04 22.50 6.33
CA LYS A 36 -48.08 22.97 7.26
C LYS A 36 -48.29 22.00 8.42
N ILE A 37 -47.60 20.85 8.40
CA ILE A 37 -47.70 19.81 9.42
C ILE A 37 -46.38 19.63 10.17
N PRO A 38 -46.42 19.19 11.45
CA PRO A 38 -45.22 18.80 12.17
C PRO A 38 -44.55 17.63 11.46
N THR A 39 -43.22 17.61 11.48
CA THR A 39 -42.41 16.63 10.74
C THR A 39 -41.37 16.06 11.66
N LEU A 40 -41.26 14.74 11.73
CA LEU A 40 -40.18 14.02 12.40
C LEU A 40 -39.08 13.71 11.40
N VAL A 41 -37.85 14.08 11.73
CA VAL A 41 -36.66 13.79 10.93
C VAL A 41 -35.71 12.92 11.73
N SER A 42 -35.33 11.78 11.16
CA SER A 42 -34.41 10.84 11.78
C SER A 42 -33.18 10.59 10.93
N LEU A 43 -32.02 10.55 11.58
CA LEU A 43 -30.72 10.16 11.00
C LEU A 43 -30.47 8.64 11.03
N ALA A 44 -31.39 7.85 11.62
CA ALA A 44 -31.18 6.41 11.78
C ALA A 44 -30.67 5.68 10.52
N PRO A 45 -31.20 5.97 9.30
CA PRO A 45 -30.70 5.32 8.08
C PRO A 45 -29.23 5.59 7.76
N SER A 46 -28.67 6.72 8.26
CA SER A 46 -27.33 7.19 7.88
C SER A 46 -26.28 7.03 8.97
N LEU A 47 -26.66 6.59 10.16
CA LEU A 47 -25.71 6.54 11.29
C LEU A 47 -24.48 5.68 10.99
N LEU A 48 -24.67 4.51 10.37
CA LEU A 48 -23.56 3.62 10.01
C LEU A 48 -22.64 4.26 8.94
N VAL A 49 -23.23 4.98 7.97
CA VAL A 49 -22.45 5.69 6.93
C VAL A 49 -21.61 6.80 7.58
N LEU A 50 -22.21 7.60 8.44
CA LEU A 50 -21.50 8.66 9.15
C LEU A 50 -20.37 8.12 10.01
N GLN A 51 -20.62 7.06 10.78
CA GLN A 51 -19.62 6.41 11.64
C GLN A 51 -18.43 5.86 10.83
N ARG A 52 -18.70 5.28 9.66
CA ARG A 52 -17.66 4.77 8.76
C ARG A 52 -16.62 5.83 8.39
N TYR A 53 -17.05 7.08 8.25
CA TYR A 53 -16.18 8.21 7.92
C TYR A 53 -15.69 8.99 9.16
N GLY A 54 -15.95 8.50 10.37
CA GLY A 54 -15.58 9.21 11.60
C GLY A 54 -16.38 10.49 11.82
N ILE A 55 -17.64 10.51 11.35
CA ILE A 55 -18.54 11.64 11.52
C ILE A 55 -19.56 11.35 12.61
N SER A 56 -19.64 12.21 13.60
CA SER A 56 -20.69 12.21 14.62
C SER A 56 -21.71 13.30 14.36
N ALA A 57 -22.96 13.05 14.75
CA ALA A 57 -24.08 13.96 14.56
C ALA A 57 -24.72 14.34 15.90
N ILE A 58 -25.12 15.59 16.06
CA ILE A 58 -25.88 16.10 17.20
C ILE A 58 -27.07 16.90 16.70
N PRO A 59 -28.32 16.55 17.04
CA PRO A 59 -28.67 15.38 17.84
C PRO A 59 -28.45 14.06 17.07
N ALA A 60 -28.07 12.99 17.80
CA ALA A 60 -27.89 11.66 17.21
C ALA A 60 -29.24 10.93 16.97
N GLY A 61 -30.30 11.42 17.56
CA GLY A 61 -31.65 10.87 17.48
C GLY A 61 -32.59 11.69 16.60
N ASP A 62 -33.86 11.51 16.84
CA ASP A 62 -34.94 12.14 16.09
C ASP A 62 -35.05 13.62 16.38
N LEU A 63 -35.31 14.40 15.33
CA LEU A 63 -35.55 15.84 15.39
C LEU A 63 -37.01 16.13 15.01
N TYR A 64 -37.78 16.64 15.97
CA TYR A 64 -39.16 17.04 15.73
C TYR A 64 -39.22 18.53 15.35
N LEU A 65 -39.77 18.83 14.19
CA LEU A 65 -39.88 20.19 13.67
C LEU A 65 -41.34 20.58 13.47
N LYS A 66 -41.77 21.63 14.17
CA LYS A 66 -43.12 22.24 13.95
C LYS A 66 -43.23 22.82 12.54
N PRO A 67 -44.44 23.13 12.08
CA PRO A 67 -44.65 23.82 10.80
C PRO A 67 -43.80 25.11 10.72
N ARG A 68 -43.04 25.25 9.62
CA ARG A 68 -42.12 26.37 9.35
C ARG A 68 -40.93 26.50 10.31
N GLU A 69 -40.74 25.58 11.22
CA GLU A 69 -39.61 25.57 12.13
C GLU A 69 -38.33 25.10 11.39
N ALA A 70 -37.20 25.60 11.89
CA ALA A 70 -35.88 25.16 11.49
C ALA A 70 -35.14 24.53 12.65
N GLY A 71 -34.59 23.34 12.43
CA GLY A 71 -33.68 22.68 13.35
C GLY A 71 -32.24 22.69 12.81
N THR A 72 -31.27 22.55 13.69
CA THR A 72 -29.87 22.46 13.30
C THR A 72 -29.33 21.07 13.62
N LEU A 73 -28.74 20.44 12.62
CA LEU A 73 -27.95 19.25 12.75
C LEU A 73 -26.49 19.64 12.72
N THR A 74 -25.76 19.28 13.77
CA THR A 74 -24.33 19.51 13.88
C THR A 74 -23.60 18.23 13.50
N LEU A 75 -22.72 18.29 12.49
CA LEU A 75 -21.90 17.17 12.02
C LEU A 75 -20.44 17.49 12.39
N ASN A 76 -19.83 16.61 13.18
CA ASN A 76 -18.42 16.73 13.55
C ASN A 76 -17.63 15.59 12.87
N PHE A 77 -16.71 15.98 12.00
CA PHE A 77 -15.80 15.07 11.29
C PHE A 77 -14.48 14.99 12.05
N HIS A 78 -14.15 13.81 12.56
CA HIS A 78 -12.93 13.51 13.32
C HIS A 78 -12.32 12.17 12.83
N PRO A 79 -11.62 12.18 11.69
CA PRO A 79 -10.99 10.98 11.18
C PRO A 79 -9.73 10.63 11.97
N THR A 80 -9.55 9.37 12.30
CA THR A 80 -8.37 8.84 13.02
C THR A 80 -7.34 8.19 12.11
N ALA A 81 -7.71 7.93 10.85
CA ALA A 81 -6.85 7.31 9.85
C ALA A 81 -7.07 7.99 8.49
N ARG A 82 -6.14 7.74 7.56
CA ARG A 82 -6.25 8.22 6.18
C ARG A 82 -7.57 7.79 5.55
N LEU A 83 -8.26 8.75 4.94
CA LEU A 83 -9.47 8.53 4.15
C LEU A 83 -9.29 9.21 2.79
N ARG A 84 -9.37 8.46 1.72
CA ARG A 84 -9.41 9.03 0.37
C ARG A 84 -10.62 9.96 0.27
N GLN A 85 -10.55 10.90 -0.65
CA GLN A 85 -11.67 11.79 -0.90
C GLN A 85 -12.97 10.99 -1.10
N PHE A 86 -13.97 11.30 -0.29
CA PHE A 86 -15.27 10.66 -0.33
C PHE A 86 -16.37 11.67 -0.69
N PHE A 87 -17.42 11.15 -1.27
CA PHE A 87 -18.66 11.84 -1.56
C PHE A 87 -19.79 10.86 -1.34
N GLU A 88 -20.65 11.13 -0.36
CA GLU A 88 -21.72 10.23 0.04
C GLU A 88 -23.04 10.97 0.21
N GLU A 89 -24.12 10.34 -0.25
CA GLU A 89 -25.48 10.79 0.00
C GLU A 89 -25.93 10.40 1.40
N ILE A 90 -26.56 11.32 2.09
CA ILE A 90 -27.07 11.10 3.44
C ILE A 90 -28.58 10.97 3.41
N PRO A 91 -29.10 9.72 3.45
CA PRO A 91 -30.53 9.50 3.55
C PRO A 91 -31.03 9.85 4.95
N LEU A 92 -32.09 10.65 5.00
CA LEU A 92 -32.85 10.97 6.22
C LEU A 92 -34.22 10.30 6.15
N SER A 93 -34.73 9.82 7.27
CA SER A 93 -36.14 9.48 7.38
C SER A 93 -36.94 10.73 7.70
N VAL A 94 -37.85 11.11 6.85
CA VAL A 94 -38.73 12.27 7.01
C VAL A 94 -40.17 11.78 7.10
N SER A 95 -40.72 11.78 8.31
CA SER A 95 -42.07 11.25 8.61
C SER A 95 -42.28 9.81 8.10
N GLY A 96 -41.23 8.96 8.23
CA GLY A 96 -41.27 7.55 7.81
C GLY A 96 -40.82 7.27 6.38
N GLU A 97 -40.67 8.29 5.53
CA GLU A 97 -40.10 8.14 4.18
C GLU A 97 -38.62 8.45 4.15
N THR A 98 -37.81 7.62 3.50
CA THR A 98 -36.36 7.85 3.34
C THR A 98 -36.14 8.77 2.13
N ARG A 99 -35.42 9.86 2.35
CA ARG A 99 -35.07 10.85 1.33
C ARG A 99 -33.61 11.28 1.47
N SER A 100 -32.87 11.34 0.35
CA SER A 100 -31.53 11.93 0.29
C SER A 100 -31.66 13.42 0.05
N LEU A 101 -31.32 14.25 1.03
CA LEU A 101 -31.51 15.70 0.99
C LEU A 101 -30.20 16.47 0.96
N PHE A 102 -29.10 15.86 1.38
CA PHE A 102 -27.77 16.46 1.31
C PHE A 102 -26.71 15.38 1.17
N ASN A 103 -25.56 15.80 0.65
CA ASN A 103 -24.38 14.98 0.50
C ASN A 103 -23.30 15.46 1.47
N ILE A 104 -22.42 14.56 1.85
CA ILE A 104 -21.20 14.87 2.58
C ILE A 104 -19.99 14.62 1.70
N SER A 105 -18.96 15.43 1.85
CA SER A 105 -17.68 15.23 1.19
C SER A 105 -16.53 15.65 2.08
N GLY A 106 -15.39 15.00 1.92
CA GLY A 106 -14.19 15.29 2.70
C GLY A 106 -13.06 14.34 2.37
N ALA A 107 -11.92 14.54 3.03
CA ALA A 107 -10.76 13.66 2.96
C ALA A 107 -9.98 13.71 4.28
N CYS A 108 -9.25 12.66 4.60
CA CYS A 108 -8.23 12.69 5.64
C CYS A 108 -6.88 12.35 5.01
N LEU A 109 -5.98 13.34 5.02
CA LEU A 109 -4.63 13.19 4.51
C LEU A 109 -3.80 12.35 5.47
N GLY A 110 -2.95 11.50 4.92
CA GLY A 110 -2.12 10.62 5.72
C GLY A 110 -1.09 9.87 4.92
N THR A 111 -0.33 9.04 5.62
CA THR A 111 0.73 8.21 5.07
C THR A 111 0.17 6.91 4.52
N GLU A 112 0.65 6.49 3.37
CA GLU A 112 0.40 5.17 2.80
C GLU A 112 1.55 4.82 1.86
N LEU A 113 2.33 3.79 2.19
CA LEU A 113 3.31 3.22 1.28
C LEU A 113 2.78 1.90 0.73
N LYS A 114 3.14 1.59 -0.50
CA LYS A 114 2.77 0.35 -1.18
C LYS A 114 4.01 -0.34 -1.73
N LEU A 115 4.26 -1.57 -1.29
CA LEU A 115 5.21 -2.47 -1.93
C LEU A 115 4.59 -3.11 -3.17
N ALA A 116 5.36 -3.23 -4.23
CA ALA A 116 4.92 -3.93 -5.44
C ALA A 116 4.71 -5.44 -5.19
N SER A 117 5.43 -6.03 -4.23
CA SER A 117 5.28 -7.42 -3.83
C SER A 117 5.71 -7.62 -2.37
N GLU A 118 5.01 -8.48 -1.66
CA GLU A 118 5.34 -8.90 -0.30
C GLU A 118 6.28 -10.12 -0.27
N SER A 119 6.61 -10.69 -1.44
CA SER A 119 7.50 -11.84 -1.58
C SER A 119 8.42 -11.67 -2.78
N LEU A 120 9.71 -11.95 -2.58
CA LEU A 120 10.75 -11.82 -3.60
C LEU A 120 11.60 -13.10 -3.67
N PRO A 121 11.22 -14.08 -4.52
CA PRO A 121 11.99 -15.30 -4.69
C PRO A 121 13.18 -15.08 -5.62
N PHE A 122 14.38 -15.50 -5.23
CA PHE A 122 15.60 -15.42 -6.04
C PHE A 122 15.86 -16.68 -6.87
N GLY A 123 15.29 -17.82 -6.47
CA GLY A 123 15.56 -19.10 -7.10
C GLY A 123 16.94 -19.67 -6.76
N ALA A 124 17.49 -20.49 -7.65
CA ALA A 124 18.79 -21.10 -7.47
C ALA A 124 19.91 -20.13 -7.88
N VAL A 125 20.85 -19.89 -6.95
CA VAL A 125 22.02 -19.02 -7.16
C VAL A 125 23.26 -19.81 -6.80
N SER A 126 24.27 -19.76 -7.67
CA SER A 126 25.53 -20.48 -7.44
C SER A 126 26.31 -19.89 -6.26
N LEU A 127 26.96 -20.74 -5.50
CA LEU A 127 27.81 -20.33 -4.38
C LEU A 127 28.80 -19.23 -4.80
N GLY A 128 28.88 -18.14 -4.02
CA GLY A 128 29.73 -16.99 -4.30
C GLY A 128 29.26 -16.07 -5.42
N SER A 129 28.11 -16.37 -6.04
CA SER A 129 27.47 -15.49 -7.02
C SER A 129 26.53 -14.49 -6.33
N LYS A 130 26.20 -13.41 -7.03
CA LYS A 130 25.34 -12.34 -6.55
C LYS A 130 24.21 -12.10 -7.55
N VAL A 131 22.98 -12.10 -7.07
CA VAL A 131 21.79 -11.78 -7.87
C VAL A 131 21.05 -10.62 -7.23
N THR A 132 20.75 -9.60 -8.02
CA THR A 132 19.99 -8.42 -7.57
C THR A 132 18.63 -8.40 -8.26
N LYS A 133 17.58 -8.20 -7.48
CA LYS A 133 16.21 -7.95 -7.97
C LYS A 133 15.74 -6.58 -7.51
N ARG A 134 14.95 -5.95 -8.35
CA ARG A 134 14.37 -4.65 -8.04
C ARG A 134 12.98 -4.83 -7.46
N LEU A 135 12.72 -4.09 -6.39
CA LEU A 135 11.42 -4.01 -5.73
C LEU A 135 10.99 -2.55 -5.66
N GLN A 136 9.84 -2.25 -6.23
CA GLN A 136 9.28 -0.90 -6.21
C GLN A 136 8.57 -0.63 -4.89
N LEU A 137 8.85 0.53 -4.31
CA LEU A 137 8.14 1.11 -3.17
C LEU A 137 7.58 2.46 -3.60
N GLU A 138 6.27 2.65 -3.47
CA GLU A 138 5.53 3.84 -3.88
C GLU A 138 4.85 4.50 -2.68
N ASN A 139 4.91 5.82 -2.60
CA ASN A 139 4.08 6.58 -1.68
C ASN A 139 2.73 6.88 -2.32
N THR A 140 1.71 6.10 -1.99
CA THR A 140 0.32 6.32 -2.42
C THR A 140 -0.44 7.23 -1.46
N GLY A 141 0.23 7.72 -0.42
CA GLY A 141 -0.27 8.69 0.55
C GLY A 141 -0.23 10.13 0.06
N ASP A 142 -0.65 11.03 0.93
CA ASP A 142 -0.83 12.46 0.63
C ASP A 142 0.24 13.33 1.28
N VAL A 143 1.12 12.73 2.09
CA VAL A 143 2.19 13.42 2.83
C VAL A 143 3.53 12.76 2.58
N ILE A 144 4.61 13.54 2.75
CA ILE A 144 5.97 13.00 2.71
C ILE A 144 6.13 11.98 3.83
N THR A 145 6.69 10.82 3.51
CA THR A 145 6.74 9.68 4.43
C THR A 145 8.16 9.14 4.52
N LYS A 146 8.65 8.96 5.73
CA LYS A 146 9.91 8.25 6.00
C LYS A 146 9.65 6.75 6.02
N PHE A 147 10.57 6.00 5.41
CA PHE A 147 10.61 4.55 5.51
C PHE A 147 11.98 4.06 5.98
N SER A 148 12.00 2.91 6.65
CA SER A 148 13.24 2.23 7.01
C SER A 148 13.03 0.72 7.10
N TRP A 149 14.01 -0.04 6.59
CA TRP A 149 14.03 -1.49 6.64
C TRP A 149 14.79 -1.99 7.86
N ASP A 150 14.33 -3.08 8.46
CA ASP A 150 15.12 -3.84 9.42
C ASP A 150 16.19 -4.65 8.68
N SER A 151 17.31 -3.98 8.39
CA SER A 151 18.44 -4.60 7.68
C SER A 151 19.09 -5.75 8.47
N ASN A 152 18.97 -5.76 9.80
CA ASN A 152 19.52 -6.84 10.63
C ASN A 152 18.71 -8.14 10.46
N ALA A 153 17.40 -8.02 10.22
CA ALA A 153 16.54 -9.18 9.99
C ALA A 153 16.83 -9.89 8.66
N LEU A 154 17.47 -9.22 7.68
CA LEU A 154 17.84 -9.81 6.40
C LEU A 154 18.91 -10.89 6.51
N GLY A 155 19.67 -10.93 7.62
CA GLY A 155 20.76 -11.86 7.81
C GLY A 155 21.94 -11.62 6.85
N PRO A 156 22.91 -12.54 6.79
CA PRO A 156 24.14 -12.34 6.02
C PRO A 156 23.97 -12.49 4.50
N ASN A 157 22.92 -13.20 4.06
CA ASN A 157 22.75 -13.57 2.65
C ASN A 157 21.98 -12.53 1.83
N PHE A 158 21.26 -11.62 2.47
CA PHE A 158 20.45 -10.63 1.77
C PHE A 158 20.82 -9.20 2.18
N THR A 159 20.75 -8.29 1.22
CA THR A 159 20.87 -6.86 1.47
C THR A 159 19.80 -6.10 0.69
N ILE A 160 19.41 -4.94 1.21
CA ILE A 160 18.45 -4.04 0.57
C ILE A 160 19.02 -2.62 0.53
N SER A 161 18.87 -1.95 -0.61
CA SER A 161 19.37 -0.59 -0.80
C SER A 161 18.43 0.21 -1.71
N PRO A 162 18.05 1.45 -1.32
CA PRO A 162 18.34 2.09 -0.04
C PRO A 162 17.58 1.43 1.13
N ALA A 163 18.22 1.35 2.31
CA ALA A 163 17.61 0.78 3.51
C ALA A 163 16.66 1.77 4.23
N GLU A 164 16.82 3.06 4.01
CA GLU A 164 15.95 4.10 4.53
C GLU A 164 15.87 5.28 3.55
N GLY A 165 14.83 6.09 3.71
CA GLY A 165 14.66 7.27 2.87
C GLY A 165 13.34 7.99 3.14
N PHE A 166 13.08 9.02 2.32
CA PHE A 166 11.85 9.79 2.30
C PHE A 166 11.25 9.72 0.91
N LEU A 167 9.94 9.56 0.85
CA LEU A 167 9.18 9.60 -0.39
C LEU A 167 8.13 10.72 -0.31
N ALA A 168 8.18 11.64 -1.27
CA ALA A 168 7.11 12.61 -1.46
C ALA A 168 5.82 11.91 -1.91
N PRO A 169 4.64 12.54 -1.77
CA PRO A 169 3.40 12.01 -2.32
C PRO A 169 3.54 11.63 -3.78
N HIS A 170 3.07 10.44 -4.14
CA HIS A 170 3.12 9.87 -5.50
C HIS A 170 4.54 9.63 -6.05
N GLN A 171 5.56 9.70 -5.21
CA GLN A 171 6.92 9.32 -5.57
C GLN A 171 7.13 7.83 -5.39
N GLU A 172 7.93 7.25 -6.28
CA GLU A 172 8.37 5.86 -6.21
C GLU A 172 9.90 5.78 -6.07
N VAL A 173 10.37 4.71 -5.46
CA VAL A 173 11.78 4.34 -5.40
C VAL A 173 11.94 2.87 -5.76
N MET A 174 13.00 2.58 -6.53
CA MET A 174 13.40 1.20 -6.82
C MET A 174 14.41 0.76 -5.78
N LEU A 175 14.05 -0.25 -5.03
CA LEU A 175 14.91 -0.89 -4.03
C LEU A 175 15.67 -2.03 -4.71
N ASP A 176 16.98 -2.03 -4.61
CA ASP A 176 17.81 -3.15 -5.05
C ASP A 176 17.94 -4.16 -3.90
N VAL A 177 17.28 -5.29 -4.04
CA VAL A 177 17.39 -6.41 -3.09
C VAL A 177 18.36 -7.42 -3.66
N CYS A 178 19.41 -7.70 -2.91
CA CYS A 178 20.49 -8.56 -3.36
C CYS A 178 20.55 -9.83 -2.53
N PHE A 179 20.68 -10.96 -3.20
CA PHE A 179 20.96 -12.27 -2.64
C PHE A 179 22.39 -12.68 -2.97
N HIS A 180 23.19 -12.92 -1.94
CA HIS A 180 24.60 -13.32 -2.03
C HIS A 180 24.89 -14.45 -1.03
N PRO A 181 24.57 -15.71 -1.40
CA PRO A 181 24.77 -16.83 -0.49
C PRO A 181 26.25 -17.21 -0.34
N GLU A 182 26.68 -17.41 0.91
CA GLU A 182 28.07 -17.77 1.27
C GLU A 182 28.25 -19.27 1.58
N SER A 183 27.16 -20.03 1.67
CA SER A 183 27.18 -21.46 1.95
C SER A 183 26.09 -22.18 1.20
N LEU A 184 26.34 -23.46 0.85
CA LEU A 184 25.36 -24.31 0.19
C LEU A 184 24.14 -24.50 1.10
N ASN A 185 22.99 -24.12 0.61
CA ASN A 185 21.72 -24.26 1.31
C ASN A 185 20.56 -24.32 0.29
N SER A 186 19.77 -25.38 0.34
CA SER A 186 18.63 -25.57 -0.56
C SER A 186 17.41 -24.73 -0.20
N ASP A 187 17.36 -24.14 1.02
CA ASP A 187 16.24 -23.29 1.47
C ASP A 187 16.78 -22.14 2.34
N VAL A 188 17.13 -21.03 1.67
CA VAL A 188 17.50 -19.79 2.34
C VAL A 188 16.25 -18.91 2.35
N ARG A 189 15.70 -18.70 3.54
CA ARG A 189 14.44 -17.97 3.70
C ARG A 189 14.55 -16.96 4.84
N VAL A 190 14.13 -15.73 4.58
CA VAL A 190 13.91 -14.73 5.63
C VAL A 190 12.48 -14.24 5.49
N GLU A 191 11.69 -14.55 6.51
CA GLU A 191 10.29 -14.19 6.55
C GLU A 191 10.08 -12.89 7.32
N ARG A 192 9.11 -12.11 6.87
CA ARG A 192 8.62 -10.92 7.57
C ARG A 192 9.71 -9.89 7.91
N VAL A 193 10.59 -9.60 6.96
CA VAL A 193 11.48 -8.44 7.08
C VAL A 193 10.64 -7.18 7.19
N SER A 194 10.81 -6.44 8.29
CA SER A 194 9.97 -5.28 8.60
C SER A 194 10.36 -4.06 7.79
N LEU A 195 9.38 -3.46 7.14
CA LEU A 195 9.42 -2.11 6.60
C LEU A 195 8.66 -1.19 7.55
N PHE A 196 9.38 -0.38 8.30
CA PHE A 196 8.80 0.64 9.18
C PHE A 196 8.42 1.86 8.35
N VAL A 197 7.19 2.30 8.52
CA VAL A 197 6.61 3.47 7.84
C VAL A 197 6.16 4.46 8.90
N GLU A 198 6.70 5.68 8.85
CA GLU A 198 6.33 6.71 9.81
C GLU A 198 4.85 7.11 9.63
N GLY A 199 4.06 6.95 10.70
CA GLY A 199 2.63 7.29 10.72
C GLY A 199 1.71 6.29 10.04
N ALA A 200 2.19 5.07 9.71
CA ALA A 200 1.38 3.98 9.16
C ALA A 200 1.78 2.63 9.76
N GLU A 201 1.05 1.59 9.39
CA GLU A 201 1.35 0.23 9.83
C GLU A 201 2.63 -0.32 9.18
N THR A 202 3.37 -1.14 9.95
CA THR A 202 4.55 -1.85 9.46
C THR A 202 4.16 -2.85 8.38
N GLN A 203 4.86 -2.81 7.25
CA GLN A 203 4.71 -3.79 6.18
C GLN A 203 5.81 -4.85 6.26
N TYR A 204 5.64 -5.94 5.53
CA TYR A 204 6.55 -7.08 5.61
C TYR A 204 6.93 -7.58 4.22
N LEU A 205 8.20 -7.98 4.10
CA LEU A 205 8.73 -8.61 2.90
C LEU A 205 9.30 -9.99 3.26
N THR A 206 8.98 -11.00 2.46
CA THR A 206 9.60 -12.32 2.54
C THR A 206 10.55 -12.49 1.37
N VAL A 207 11.82 -12.83 1.65
CA VAL A 207 12.83 -13.11 0.63
C VAL A 207 13.24 -14.58 0.71
N THR A 208 13.36 -15.23 -0.45
CA THR A 208 13.71 -16.65 -0.53
C THR A 208 14.70 -16.91 -1.65
N GLY A 209 15.57 -17.88 -1.45
CA GLY A 209 16.53 -18.32 -2.45
C GLY A 209 17.11 -19.70 -2.11
N MET A 210 17.89 -20.24 -2.98
CA MET A 210 18.69 -21.44 -2.72
C MET A 210 20.12 -21.23 -3.23
N CYS A 211 21.08 -21.72 -2.47
CA CYS A 211 22.46 -21.77 -2.90
C CYS A 211 22.80 -23.16 -3.42
N VAL A 212 23.17 -23.21 -4.68
CA VAL A 212 23.55 -24.45 -5.35
C VAL A 212 25.03 -24.45 -5.72
N GLN A 213 25.63 -25.62 -5.76
CA GLN A 213 26.95 -25.76 -6.34
C GLN A 213 26.84 -25.57 -7.86
N GLN A 214 27.70 -24.76 -8.44
CA GLN A 214 27.76 -24.67 -9.88
C GLN A 214 28.31 -25.99 -10.42
N GLU A 215 27.46 -26.78 -11.06
CA GLU A 215 27.93 -27.88 -11.87
C GLU A 215 28.66 -27.28 -13.08
N ALA A 216 29.93 -27.60 -13.22
CA ALA A 216 30.64 -27.31 -14.46
C ALA A 216 29.99 -28.16 -15.55
N GLU A 217 29.30 -27.54 -16.49
CA GLU A 217 28.91 -28.26 -17.71
C GLU A 217 30.18 -28.83 -18.32
N ALA A 218 30.30 -30.17 -18.26
CA ALA A 218 31.39 -30.86 -18.90
C ALA A 218 31.20 -30.75 -20.41
N ALA A 219 31.82 -29.73 -21.01
CA ALA A 219 31.83 -29.60 -22.46
C ALA A 219 32.67 -30.75 -23.03
N VAL A 220 31.99 -31.74 -23.55
CA VAL A 220 32.67 -32.84 -24.25
C VAL A 220 33.09 -32.36 -25.62
N VAL A 221 34.38 -32.28 -25.86
CA VAL A 221 34.96 -31.93 -27.16
C VAL A 221 35.39 -33.22 -27.85
N THR A 222 34.67 -33.63 -28.87
CA THR A 222 34.99 -34.80 -29.68
C THR A 222 35.96 -34.42 -30.80
N PHE A 223 37.04 -35.17 -30.97
CA PHE A 223 37.97 -35.06 -32.08
C PHE A 223 37.81 -36.22 -33.03
N SER A 224 37.84 -35.95 -34.32
CA SER A 224 37.82 -36.95 -35.37
C SER A 224 38.77 -36.54 -36.49
N THR A 225 39.86 -37.24 -36.66
CA THR A 225 40.88 -36.89 -37.65
C THR A 225 41.39 -38.14 -38.39
N ASN A 226 41.86 -37.94 -39.62
CA ASN A 226 42.48 -39.02 -40.40
C ASN A 226 43.87 -39.36 -39.87
N VAL A 227 44.35 -40.56 -40.18
CA VAL A 227 45.70 -40.97 -39.78
C VAL A 227 46.74 -40.00 -40.33
N ARG A 228 47.67 -39.57 -39.51
CA ARG A 228 48.72 -38.57 -39.76
C ARG A 228 48.23 -37.12 -39.93
N CYS A 229 46.99 -36.81 -39.56
CA CYS A 229 46.47 -35.46 -39.49
C CYS A 229 46.30 -35.05 -38.03
N SER A 230 46.29 -33.73 -37.75
CA SER A 230 46.01 -33.16 -36.44
C SER A 230 44.76 -32.28 -36.51
N GLU A 231 43.93 -32.29 -35.51
CA GLU A 231 42.78 -31.42 -35.37
C GLU A 231 42.94 -30.58 -34.10
N THR A 232 42.71 -29.26 -34.22
CA THR A 232 42.73 -28.34 -33.07
C THR A 232 41.37 -27.72 -32.90
N LYS A 233 40.81 -27.77 -31.70
CA LYS A 233 39.54 -27.10 -31.34
C LYS A 233 39.76 -26.13 -30.20
N ASN A 234 39.16 -24.95 -30.31
CA ASN A 234 39.13 -23.95 -29.25
C ASN A 234 37.91 -24.15 -28.38
N VAL A 235 38.12 -24.19 -27.07
CA VAL A 235 37.05 -24.30 -26.08
C VAL A 235 37.02 -22.97 -25.30
N SER A 236 35.89 -22.27 -25.35
CA SER A 236 35.69 -21.08 -24.56
C SER A 236 35.01 -21.43 -23.24
N VAL A 237 35.67 -21.10 -22.15
CA VAL A 237 35.10 -21.23 -20.78
C VAL A 237 34.89 -19.84 -20.22
N LYS A 238 33.63 -19.53 -19.90
CA LYS A 238 33.26 -18.24 -19.34
C LYS A 238 33.08 -18.35 -17.83
N ASN A 239 33.87 -17.61 -17.06
CA ASN A 239 33.64 -17.48 -15.62
C ASN A 239 32.43 -16.55 -15.36
N THR A 240 31.33 -17.11 -14.87
CA THR A 240 30.11 -16.38 -14.51
C THR A 240 30.03 -16.05 -13.01
N THR A 241 31.06 -16.41 -12.25
CA THR A 241 31.15 -16.14 -10.79
C THR A 241 32.07 -14.95 -10.51
N ASN A 242 32.01 -14.42 -9.28
CA ASN A 242 32.91 -13.37 -8.79
C ASN A 242 34.23 -13.92 -8.20
N THR A 243 34.50 -15.24 -8.34
CA THR A 243 35.70 -15.89 -7.81
C THR A 243 36.63 -16.33 -8.95
N ASN A 244 37.94 -16.39 -8.69
CA ASN A 244 38.90 -16.87 -9.66
C ASN A 244 38.79 -18.39 -9.82
N TRP A 245 38.68 -18.88 -11.07
CA TRP A 245 38.68 -20.31 -11.37
C TRP A 245 40.08 -20.80 -11.70
N VAL A 246 40.42 -21.96 -11.18
CA VAL A 246 41.61 -22.71 -11.61
C VAL A 246 41.12 -23.90 -12.42
N LEU A 247 41.37 -23.87 -13.72
CA LEU A 247 40.96 -24.93 -14.65
C LEU A 247 42.09 -25.95 -14.80
N LYS A 248 41.76 -27.25 -14.64
CA LYS A 248 42.65 -28.36 -14.95
C LYS A 248 42.00 -29.22 -16.04
N PRO A 249 42.58 -29.27 -17.25
CA PRO A 249 42.08 -30.18 -18.28
C PRO A 249 42.36 -31.63 -17.86
N VAL A 250 41.37 -32.50 -18.02
CA VAL A 250 41.51 -33.93 -17.83
C VAL A 250 41.30 -34.59 -19.19
N VAL A 251 42.27 -35.32 -19.66
CA VAL A 251 42.18 -36.09 -20.90
C VAL A 251 41.93 -37.54 -20.51
N SER A 252 40.82 -38.13 -20.98
CA SER A 252 40.46 -39.53 -20.79
C SER A 252 40.64 -40.34 -22.08
#